data_2cdbb9a27f508163d32a74d69e6cde13
#
_entry.id   2cdbb9a27f508163d32a74d69e6cde13
#
_cell.length_a   1.000
_cell.length_b   1.000
_cell.length_c   1.000
_cell.angle_alpha   90.00
_cell.angle_beta   90.00
_cell.angle_gamma   90.00
#
_symmetry.space_group_name_H-M   'P 1'
#
loop_
_entity.id
_entity.type
_entity.pdbx_description
1 polymer ?
#
loop_
_entity_poly.entity_id
_entity_poly.type
_entity_poly.pdbx_seq_one_letter_code
_entity_poly.pdbx_strand_id
1 'polypeptide(L)'
;VVLDTQRVYVFQNDKLIGFSTISSGKKGKETPIGAFKILQKNIDHKSNLYSNAPMPYMQRLTWDGIAIHGGYVPGYPASHGCIRLPLAFAKSLFAVTKLDQEVVVLKDTSTPVKRTPPKPEPTVDPAPAPLTGDILTDPSATPPSSPPKPDTRT
;
A
#
# COMPACT_ATOMS: atom_id res chain seq x y z
N VAL A 1 -4.12 3.75 16.13
CA VAL A 1 -2.96 4.65 16.28
C VAL A 1 -3.36 5.77 17.22
N VAL A 2 -2.54 6.06 18.23
CA VAL A 2 -2.77 7.13 19.20
C VAL A 2 -1.60 8.11 19.12
N LEU A 3 -1.86 9.34 18.71
CA LEU A 3 -0.83 10.32 18.39
C LEU A 3 -0.16 10.91 19.64
N ASP A 4 -0.91 11.24 20.69
CA ASP A 4 -0.36 11.85 21.91
C ASP A 4 0.63 10.93 22.63
N THR A 5 0.40 9.62 22.59
CA THR A 5 1.30 8.63 23.19
C THR A 5 2.32 8.06 22.21
N GLN A 6 2.25 8.44 20.94
CA GLN A 6 3.08 7.92 19.85
C GLN A 6 3.12 6.38 19.83
N ARG A 7 1.93 5.76 19.84
CA ARG A 7 1.76 4.31 19.84
C ARG A 7 0.75 3.81 18.83
N VAL A 8 0.99 2.63 18.32
CA VAL A 8 0.06 1.84 17.52
C VAL A 8 -0.32 0.57 18.28
N TYR A 9 -1.58 0.21 18.19
CA TYR A 9 -2.12 -1.04 18.71
C TYR A 9 -2.79 -1.78 17.57
N VAL A 10 -2.54 -3.08 17.49
CA VAL A 10 -3.05 -3.95 16.44
C VAL A 10 -3.99 -4.96 17.06
N PHE A 11 -5.21 -5.03 16.55
CA PHE A 11 -6.25 -5.94 17.04
C PHE A 11 -6.66 -6.91 15.95
N GLN A 12 -6.93 -8.14 16.34
CA GLN A 12 -7.56 -9.15 15.50
C GLN A 12 -8.74 -9.75 16.28
N ASN A 13 -9.95 -9.64 15.73
CA ASN A 13 -11.18 -10.07 16.40
C ASN A 13 -11.28 -9.55 17.85
N ASP A 14 -11.11 -8.24 18.03
CA ASP A 14 -11.10 -7.52 19.31
C ASP A 14 -9.98 -7.92 20.30
N LYS A 15 -9.11 -8.85 19.91
CA LYS A 15 -7.94 -9.25 20.68
C LYS A 15 -6.72 -8.43 20.28
N LEU A 16 -6.04 -7.80 21.24
CA LEU A 16 -4.76 -7.15 21.01
C LEU A 16 -3.69 -8.18 20.64
N ILE A 17 -3.14 -8.08 19.45
CA ILE A 17 -2.09 -8.99 18.93
C ILE A 17 -0.72 -8.35 18.81
N GLY A 18 -0.64 -7.02 18.91
CA GLY A 18 0.65 -6.32 18.87
C GLY A 18 0.52 -4.84 19.16
N PHE A 19 1.62 -4.25 19.60
CA PHE A 19 1.74 -2.80 19.78
C PHE A 19 3.18 -2.36 19.53
N SER A 20 3.36 -1.08 19.19
CA SER A 20 4.69 -0.50 18.95
C SER A 20 4.69 1.00 19.19
N THR A 21 5.88 1.56 19.33
CA THR A 21 6.09 3.01 19.21
C THR A 21 5.98 3.43 17.74
N ILE A 22 5.64 4.68 17.52
CA ILE A 22 5.56 5.30 16.20
C ILE A 22 6.29 6.65 16.18
N SER A 23 6.46 7.21 14.98
CA SER A 23 6.73 8.63 14.78
C SER A 23 5.76 9.17 13.76
N SER A 24 4.81 9.98 14.23
CA SER A 24 3.79 10.63 13.41
C SER A 24 4.27 11.93 12.79
N GLY A 25 3.37 12.63 12.09
CA GLY A 25 3.64 13.95 11.50
C GLY A 25 4.01 15.00 12.55
N LYS A 26 5.08 15.75 12.26
CA LYS A 26 5.54 16.87 13.07
C LYS A 26 4.57 18.05 13.00
N LYS A 27 4.77 19.05 13.86
CA LYS A 27 4.02 20.31 13.85
C LYS A 27 4.03 20.97 12.46
N GLY A 28 2.85 21.34 11.97
CA GLY A 28 2.64 21.87 10.61
C GLY A 28 2.56 20.79 9.50
N LYS A 29 2.73 19.51 9.86
CA LYS A 29 2.59 18.35 8.99
C LYS A 29 1.96 17.18 9.75
N GLU A 30 0.96 17.47 10.53
CA GLU A 30 0.31 16.52 11.44
C GLU A 30 -0.32 15.35 10.67
N THR A 31 -0.26 14.18 11.27
CA THR A 31 -1.02 13.02 10.77
C THR A 31 -2.51 13.27 11.00
N PRO A 32 -3.37 13.10 9.97
CA PRO A 32 -4.80 13.34 10.11
C PRO A 32 -5.46 12.34 11.04
N ILE A 33 -6.39 12.83 11.85
CA ILE A 33 -7.23 12.03 12.75
C ILE A 33 -8.45 11.51 11.99
N GLY A 34 -8.83 10.27 12.23
CA GLY A 34 -10.03 9.68 11.64
C GLY A 34 -9.92 8.18 11.44
N ALA A 35 -10.91 7.62 10.76
CA ALA A 35 -10.90 6.25 10.30
C ALA A 35 -10.51 6.21 8.81
N PHE A 36 -9.51 5.43 8.51
CA PHE A 36 -8.95 5.24 7.17
C PHE A 36 -9.01 3.76 6.78
N LYS A 37 -8.83 3.49 5.51
CA LYS A 37 -8.63 2.13 4.99
C LYS A 37 -7.26 2.01 4.35
N ILE A 38 -6.69 0.80 4.35
CA ILE A 38 -5.47 0.53 3.61
C ILE A 38 -5.81 0.48 2.12
N LEU A 39 -5.38 1.50 1.37
CA LEU A 39 -5.70 1.68 -0.04
C LEU A 39 -4.72 0.98 -0.98
N GLN A 40 -3.48 0.85 -0.54
CA GLN A 40 -2.38 0.28 -1.32
C GLN A 40 -1.32 -0.28 -0.39
N LYS A 41 -0.64 -1.34 -0.81
CA LYS A 41 0.49 -1.94 -0.09
C LYS A 41 1.67 -2.13 -1.05
N ASN A 42 2.87 -1.73 -0.61
CA ASN A 42 4.10 -1.90 -1.39
C ASN A 42 5.30 -2.09 -0.45
N ILE A 43 6.08 -3.17 -0.68
CA ILE A 43 7.23 -3.52 0.17
C ILE A 43 8.37 -2.51 0.00
N ASP A 44 8.67 -2.09 -1.24
CA ASP A 44 9.82 -1.25 -1.61
C ASP A 44 9.40 0.12 -2.14
N HIS A 45 8.38 0.72 -1.53
CA HIS A 45 7.91 2.04 -1.95
C HIS A 45 8.95 3.14 -1.65
N LYS A 46 9.03 4.11 -2.57
CA LYS A 46 9.78 5.36 -2.40
C LYS A 46 8.84 6.54 -2.50
N SER A 47 9.07 7.55 -1.69
CA SER A 47 8.24 8.75 -1.70
C SER A 47 8.41 9.55 -2.99
N ASN A 48 7.31 9.81 -3.68
CA ASN A 48 7.29 10.72 -4.83
C ASN A 48 7.36 12.20 -4.41
N LEU A 49 7.08 12.51 -3.15
CA LEU A 49 6.98 13.87 -2.62
C LEU A 49 8.25 14.32 -1.89
N TYR A 50 9.07 13.40 -1.39
CA TYR A 50 10.21 13.70 -0.52
C TYR A 50 11.47 12.97 -0.98
N SER A 51 12.10 13.47 -2.04
CA SER A 51 13.45 13.06 -2.50
C SER A 51 13.67 11.54 -2.57
N ASN A 52 12.69 10.78 -3.03
CA ASN A 52 12.74 9.32 -3.08
C ASN A 52 13.06 8.63 -1.74
N ALA A 53 12.70 9.26 -0.62
CA ALA A 53 12.91 8.67 0.69
C ALA A 53 12.30 7.26 0.77
N PRO A 54 13.05 6.26 1.27
CA PRO A 54 12.56 4.89 1.36
C PRO A 54 11.38 4.79 2.33
N MET A 55 10.34 4.10 1.93
CA MET A 55 9.14 3.82 2.70
C MET A 55 8.87 2.31 2.67
N PRO A 56 9.73 1.49 3.28
CA PRO A 56 9.59 0.04 3.25
C PRO A 56 8.31 -0.40 3.96
N TYR A 57 7.67 -1.44 3.43
CA TYR A 57 6.40 -1.98 3.94
C TYR A 57 5.28 -0.94 4.00
N MET A 58 5.22 -0.08 2.97
CA MET A 58 4.24 1.00 2.87
C MET A 58 2.82 0.46 2.78
N GLN A 59 1.94 1.04 3.58
CA GLN A 59 0.50 0.84 3.58
C GLN A 59 -0.17 2.21 3.49
N ARG A 60 -0.71 2.54 2.33
CA ARG A 60 -1.29 3.85 2.03
C ARG A 60 -2.65 4.01 2.70
N LEU A 61 -2.87 5.15 3.33
CA LEU A 61 -4.12 5.50 3.99
C LEU A 61 -4.92 6.57 3.23
N THR A 62 -4.22 7.47 2.51
CA THR A 62 -4.86 8.53 1.72
C THR A 62 -4.15 8.69 0.37
N TRP A 63 -4.87 9.16 -0.65
CA TRP A 63 -4.28 9.39 -1.97
C TRP A 63 -3.40 10.64 -2.04
N ASP A 64 -3.50 11.53 -1.08
CA ASP A 64 -2.63 12.72 -0.91
C ASP A 64 -1.30 12.40 -0.19
N GLY A 65 -1.01 11.14 0.11
CA GLY A 65 0.33 10.69 0.47
C GLY A 65 0.53 10.24 1.92
N ILE A 66 -0.52 10.17 2.74
CA ILE A 66 -0.41 9.63 4.10
C ILE A 66 -0.35 8.10 4.06
N ALA A 67 0.65 7.54 4.72
CA ALA A 67 0.85 6.09 4.78
C ALA A 67 1.49 5.65 6.10
N ILE A 68 1.36 4.37 6.40
CA ILE A 68 2.16 3.67 7.42
C ILE A 68 3.33 3.02 6.72
N HIS A 69 4.54 3.13 7.27
CA HIS A 69 5.72 2.47 6.71
C HIS A 69 6.84 2.29 7.74
N GLY A 70 7.81 1.46 7.44
CA GLY A 70 9.02 1.31 8.24
C GLY A 70 9.93 2.54 8.10
N GLY A 71 10.56 2.95 9.22
CA GLY A 71 11.47 4.08 9.22
C GLY A 71 12.05 4.38 10.59
N TYR A 72 12.80 5.47 10.66
CA TYR A 72 13.37 5.94 11.93
C TYR A 72 12.30 6.49 12.87
N VAL A 73 12.27 6.00 14.09
CA VAL A 73 11.31 6.36 15.15
C VAL A 73 12.08 6.99 16.33
N PRO A 74 12.22 8.32 16.37
CA PRO A 74 13.03 9.01 17.38
C PRO A 74 12.35 9.14 18.76
N GLY A 75 11.07 8.72 18.89
CA GLY A 75 10.28 8.84 20.13
C GLY A 75 9.38 10.08 20.19
N TYR A 76 9.35 10.89 19.12
CA TYR A 76 8.51 12.07 18.99
C TYR A 76 8.02 12.23 17.54
N PRO A 77 7.00 13.06 17.27
CA PRO A 77 6.55 13.36 15.91
C PRO A 77 7.64 14.01 15.08
N ALA A 78 8.09 13.33 14.01
CA ALA A 78 9.19 13.78 13.16
C ALA A 78 8.95 13.60 11.66
N SER A 79 7.83 13.00 11.25
CA SER A 79 7.52 12.77 9.85
C SER A 79 6.84 13.99 9.19
N HIS A 80 6.54 13.89 7.90
CA HIS A 80 5.76 14.87 7.15
C HIS A 80 4.28 14.48 7.01
N GLY A 81 3.75 13.69 7.95
CA GLY A 81 2.37 13.24 8.00
C GLY A 81 2.22 11.73 8.03
N CYS A 82 3.16 10.98 7.47
CA CYS A 82 3.16 9.51 7.54
C CYS A 82 3.39 9.00 8.97
N ILE A 83 2.97 7.78 9.21
CA ILE A 83 3.18 7.06 10.47
C ILE A 83 4.36 6.12 10.29
N ARG A 84 5.51 6.48 10.87
CA ARG A 84 6.70 5.63 10.86
C ARG A 84 6.65 4.59 11.96
N LEU A 85 7.07 3.38 11.63
CA LEU A 85 7.19 2.23 12.53
C LEU A 85 8.63 1.72 12.54
N PRO A 86 9.09 1.09 13.64
CA PRO A 86 10.29 0.28 13.60
C PRO A 86 10.19 -0.76 12.47
N LEU A 87 11.26 -0.95 11.71
CA LEU A 87 11.26 -1.77 10.49
C LEU A 87 10.72 -3.19 10.71
N ALA A 88 11.15 -3.84 11.81
CA ALA A 88 10.69 -5.19 12.14
C ALA A 88 9.18 -5.24 12.39
N PHE A 89 8.64 -4.23 13.09
CA PHE A 89 7.20 -4.14 13.32
C PHE A 89 6.42 -3.82 12.05
N ALA A 90 6.93 -2.92 11.21
CA ALA A 90 6.33 -2.59 9.91
C ALA A 90 6.23 -3.82 9.00
N LYS A 91 7.27 -4.66 8.98
CA LYS A 91 7.28 -5.94 8.25
C LYS A 91 6.19 -6.89 8.78
N SER A 92 6.11 -7.08 10.10
CA SER A 92 5.11 -7.95 10.73
C SER A 92 3.69 -7.45 10.51
N LEU A 93 3.46 -6.14 10.65
CA LEU A 93 2.17 -5.51 10.41
C LEU A 93 1.74 -5.66 8.94
N PHE A 94 2.67 -5.45 8.02
CA PHE A 94 2.42 -5.63 6.59
C PHE A 94 1.98 -7.06 6.26
N ALA A 95 2.54 -8.08 6.93
CA ALA A 95 2.21 -9.48 6.69
C ALA A 95 0.79 -9.84 7.15
N VAL A 96 0.28 -9.24 8.23
CA VAL A 96 -1.01 -9.57 8.83
C VAL A 96 -2.17 -8.70 8.35
N THR A 97 -1.88 -7.56 7.73
CA THR A 97 -2.89 -6.62 7.22
C THR A 97 -3.26 -6.90 5.76
N LYS A 98 -4.47 -6.46 5.38
CA LYS A 98 -5.01 -6.59 4.01
C LYS A 98 -5.46 -5.23 3.47
N LEU A 99 -5.71 -5.14 2.17
CA LEU A 99 -6.39 -4.00 1.58
C LEU A 99 -7.78 -3.84 2.20
N ASP A 100 -8.30 -2.62 2.21
CA ASP A 100 -9.57 -2.23 2.85
C ASP A 100 -9.65 -2.41 4.36
N GLN A 101 -8.59 -2.86 5.00
CA GLN A 101 -8.57 -2.95 6.46
C GLN A 101 -8.61 -1.57 7.10
N GLU A 102 -9.45 -1.43 8.14
CA GLU A 102 -9.63 -0.16 8.85
C GLU A 102 -8.40 0.17 9.71
N VAL A 103 -7.99 1.43 9.63
CA VAL A 103 -6.95 2.04 10.45
C VAL A 103 -7.52 3.28 11.10
N VAL A 104 -7.63 3.25 12.42
CA VAL A 104 -8.15 4.39 13.20
C VAL A 104 -6.99 5.18 13.77
N VAL A 105 -6.97 6.49 13.48
CA VAL A 105 -6.01 7.44 14.01
C VAL A 105 -6.71 8.36 14.99
N LEU A 106 -6.29 8.34 16.24
CA LEU A 106 -6.82 9.14 17.34
C LEU A 106 -5.77 10.13 17.80
N LYS A 107 -6.22 11.30 18.28
CA LYS A 107 -5.33 12.21 19.01
C LYS A 107 -4.93 11.57 20.34
N ASP A 108 -5.91 11.23 21.13
CA ASP A 108 -5.79 10.54 22.41
C ASP A 108 -6.87 9.43 22.53
N THR A 109 -6.90 8.71 23.63
CA THR A 109 -7.89 7.64 23.85
C THR A 109 -9.31 8.14 24.13
N SER A 110 -9.49 9.43 24.37
CA SER A 110 -10.79 10.09 24.64
C SER A 110 -11.43 10.68 23.39
N THR A 111 -10.69 10.73 22.25
CA THR A 111 -11.14 11.35 21.02
C THR A 111 -12.19 10.49 20.32
N PRO A 112 -13.43 10.97 20.09
CA PRO A 112 -14.42 10.24 19.31
C PRO A 112 -13.97 10.11 17.85
N VAL A 113 -14.07 8.92 17.28
CA VAL A 113 -13.70 8.65 15.89
C VAL A 113 -14.75 9.26 14.96
N LYS A 114 -14.39 10.33 14.25
CA LYS A 114 -15.17 10.82 13.13
C LYS A 114 -14.84 10.00 11.89
N ARG A 115 -15.75 9.10 11.49
CA ARG A 115 -15.59 8.34 10.25
C ARG A 115 -15.73 9.29 9.06
N THR A 116 -14.62 9.60 8.41
CA THR A 116 -14.61 10.34 7.16
C THR A 116 -14.80 9.33 6.03
N PRO A 117 -15.80 9.50 5.16
CA PRO A 117 -15.91 8.65 3.98
C PRO A 117 -14.63 8.79 3.13
N PRO A 118 -14.13 7.70 2.54
CA PRO A 118 -12.97 7.77 1.67
C PRO A 118 -13.27 8.73 0.52
N LYS A 119 -12.31 9.65 0.26
CA LYS A 119 -12.32 10.45 -0.96
C LYS A 119 -12.43 9.49 -2.15
N PRO A 120 -13.35 9.75 -3.11
CA PRO A 120 -13.52 8.85 -4.25
C PRO A 120 -12.16 8.62 -4.93
N GLU A 121 -11.87 7.37 -5.23
CA GLU A 121 -10.72 7.01 -6.05
C GLU A 121 -10.76 7.80 -7.35
N PRO A 122 -9.61 8.28 -7.87
CA PRO A 122 -9.57 8.72 -9.25
C PRO A 122 -10.06 7.53 -10.10
N THR A 123 -11.18 7.70 -10.76
CA THR A 123 -11.71 6.71 -11.70
C THR A 123 -10.65 6.47 -12.76
N VAL A 124 -9.93 5.36 -12.63
CA VAL A 124 -9.16 4.82 -13.74
C VAL A 124 -10.22 4.35 -14.70
N ASP A 125 -10.34 4.98 -15.86
CA ASP A 125 -11.21 4.51 -16.92
C ASP A 125 -10.92 3.01 -17.13
N PRO A 126 -11.97 2.15 -17.17
CA PRO A 126 -11.73 0.75 -17.45
C PRO A 126 -11.04 0.67 -18.80
N ALA A 127 -9.90 -0.03 -18.85
CA ALA A 127 -9.20 -0.29 -20.09
C ALA A 127 -10.21 -0.83 -21.11
N PRO A 128 -10.18 -0.36 -22.40
CA PRO A 128 -11.12 -0.84 -23.40
C PRO A 128 -10.99 -2.37 -23.49
N ALA A 129 -12.13 -3.05 -23.41
CA ALA A 129 -12.19 -4.48 -23.56
C ALA A 129 -11.50 -4.88 -24.87
N PRO A 130 -10.71 -5.97 -24.92
CA PRO A 130 -10.13 -6.44 -26.16
C PRO A 130 -11.27 -6.73 -27.13
N LEU A 131 -11.23 -6.07 -28.28
CA LEU A 131 -12.13 -6.36 -29.37
C LEU A 131 -11.87 -7.81 -29.79
N THR A 132 -12.78 -8.70 -29.47
CA THR A 132 -12.85 -10.04 -30.07
C THR A 132 -13.26 -9.83 -31.52
N GLY A 133 -12.25 -9.65 -32.38
CA GLY A 133 -12.45 -9.73 -33.81
C GLY A 133 -12.81 -11.15 -34.16
N ASP A 134 -13.98 -11.34 -34.77
CA ASP A 134 -14.38 -12.56 -35.40
C ASP A 134 -13.27 -13.02 -36.37
N ILE A 135 -12.60 -14.12 -36.03
CA ILE A 135 -11.72 -14.81 -36.97
C ILE A 135 -12.63 -15.60 -37.89
N LEU A 136 -12.94 -15.01 -39.04
CA LEU A 136 -13.44 -15.77 -40.19
C LEU A 136 -12.37 -16.83 -40.53
N THR A 137 -12.71 -18.07 -40.24
CA THR A 137 -11.95 -19.22 -40.65
C THR A 137 -12.00 -19.35 -42.17
N ASP A 138 -10.89 -19.02 -42.81
CA ASP A 138 -10.66 -19.38 -44.23
C ASP A 138 -10.16 -20.84 -44.27
N PRO A 139 -10.87 -21.79 -44.93
CA PRO A 139 -10.51 -23.19 -44.96
C PRO A 139 -9.57 -23.55 -46.11
N SER A 140 -8.60 -22.72 -46.47
CA SER A 140 -7.67 -23.05 -47.55
C SER A 140 -6.25 -22.54 -47.28
N ALA A 141 -5.58 -23.20 -46.33
CA ALA A 141 -4.14 -23.10 -46.18
C ALA A 141 -3.52 -24.47 -46.04
N THR A 142 -2.89 -24.91 -47.10
CA THR A 142 -2.06 -26.11 -47.21
C THR A 142 -0.85 -26.01 -46.27
N PRO A 143 -0.47 -27.09 -45.55
CA PRO A 143 0.69 -27.04 -44.66
C PRO A 143 2.01 -27.03 -45.47
N PRO A 144 3.02 -26.23 -45.09
CA PRO A 144 4.33 -26.29 -45.72
C PRO A 144 5.09 -27.54 -45.27
N SER A 145 5.69 -28.18 -46.23
CA SER A 145 6.52 -29.37 -46.17
C SER A 145 7.77 -29.19 -45.28
N SER A 146 8.19 -30.34 -44.72
CA SER A 146 9.33 -30.58 -43.82
C SER A 146 10.66 -29.92 -44.20
N PRO A 147 11.51 -29.58 -43.21
CA PRO A 147 12.87 -29.10 -43.47
C PRO A 147 13.83 -30.20 -43.88
N PRO A 148 14.87 -29.91 -44.69
CA PRO A 148 15.86 -30.88 -45.13
C PRO A 148 16.85 -31.24 -44.01
N LYS A 149 17.30 -32.48 -44.01
CA LYS A 149 18.32 -33.04 -43.11
C LYS A 149 19.69 -32.40 -43.37
N PRO A 150 20.54 -32.23 -42.35
CA PRO A 150 21.93 -31.82 -42.57
C PRO A 150 22.75 -33.00 -43.13
N ASP A 151 23.47 -32.72 -44.22
CA ASP A 151 24.46 -33.59 -44.77
C ASP A 151 25.69 -33.69 -43.87
N THR A 152 26.00 -34.93 -43.47
CA THR A 152 27.28 -35.32 -42.87
C THR A 152 28.26 -35.53 -44.01
N ARG A 153 29.32 -34.74 -44.11
CA ARG A 153 30.52 -35.16 -44.83
C ARG A 153 31.79 -34.56 -44.21
N THR A 154 32.62 -35.46 -43.67
CA THR A 154 34.07 -35.54 -43.52
C THR A 154 34.72 -34.53 -42.59
#